data_82c061db61635e4a9fb9728e6337279d
#
_entry.id   82c061db61635e4a9fb9728e6337279d
#
_cell.length_a   1.000
_cell.length_b   1.000
_cell.length_c   1.000
_cell.angle_alpha   90.00
_cell.angle_beta   90.00
_cell.angle_gamma   90.00
#
_symmetry.space_group_name_H-M   'P 1'
#
loop_
_entity.id
_entity.type
_entity.pdbx_description
1 polymer ?
#
loop_
_entity_poly.entity_id
_entity_poly.type
_entity_poly.pdbx_seq_one_letter_code
_entity_poly.pdbx_strand_id
1 'polypeptide(L)'
;MAQANPIFDNETKGWVDLVPARQSQPKLTSNLEAKWLVIGAGFTGLSCARRLAEINPKDQIILLDARELGQNASGRNSGYAVAHSHFSGPYQESQLEKYQRVDRINQVGLNSLRTLVKDNSINCDWIESGIYHTAADNNSEIECDHFINYLKKRDIRHTPLSKQEIHNRLGTSWYKKGVKVENGALMQPAKLVFGLAKNLPSNVELYENTPVLRMTLGKAVKVMVPDAIITAEQVIMACNYETFE
;
A
#
# COMPACT_ATOMS: atom_id res chain seq x y z
N MET A 1 -20.61 -23.43 6.31
CA MET A 1 -19.29 -22.91 5.91
C MET A 1 -19.52 -22.16 4.61
N ALA A 2 -19.37 -20.85 4.63
CA ALA A 2 -19.53 -20.04 3.42
C ALA A 2 -18.34 -20.30 2.49
N GLN A 3 -18.65 -20.64 1.26
CA GLN A 3 -17.66 -20.77 0.20
C GLN A 3 -17.43 -19.36 -0.33
N ALA A 4 -16.26 -18.79 -0.10
CA ALA A 4 -15.93 -17.48 -0.64
C ALA A 4 -15.89 -17.56 -2.17
N ASN A 5 -16.81 -16.88 -2.82
CA ASN A 5 -16.73 -16.65 -4.27
C ASN A 5 -15.97 -15.35 -4.48
N PRO A 6 -14.71 -15.38 -4.96
CA PRO A 6 -13.99 -14.15 -5.23
C PRO A 6 -14.75 -13.33 -6.30
N ILE A 7 -15.11 -12.10 -5.97
CA ILE A 7 -15.71 -11.16 -6.91
C ILE A 7 -14.62 -10.76 -7.91
N PHE A 8 -14.69 -11.30 -9.12
CA PHE A 8 -13.79 -10.94 -10.21
C PHE A 8 -14.35 -9.72 -10.94
N ASP A 9 -13.79 -8.56 -10.65
CA ASP A 9 -13.96 -7.35 -11.45
C ASP A 9 -12.99 -7.41 -12.65
N ASN A 10 -13.53 -7.61 -13.85
CA ASN A 10 -12.78 -7.69 -15.11
C ASN A 10 -12.68 -6.34 -15.83
N GLU A 11 -13.06 -5.24 -15.17
CA GLU A 11 -13.00 -3.92 -15.79
C GLU A 11 -11.56 -3.41 -15.93
N THR A 12 -11.36 -2.51 -16.89
CA THR A 12 -10.07 -1.86 -17.18
C THR A 12 -9.44 -1.23 -15.95
N LYS A 13 -8.12 -1.32 -15.83
CA LYS A 13 -7.37 -0.96 -14.63
C LYS A 13 -6.41 0.16 -14.95
N GLY A 14 -6.90 1.39 -14.96
CA GLY A 14 -6.24 2.57 -15.49
C GLY A 14 -4.71 2.65 -15.29
N TRP A 15 -4.20 2.36 -14.10
CA TRP A 15 -2.75 2.37 -13.87
C TRP A 15 -2.02 1.18 -14.50
N VAL A 16 -2.65 0.00 -14.46
CA VAL A 16 -2.06 -1.23 -15.03
C VAL A 16 -2.03 -1.15 -16.56
N ASP A 17 -3.09 -0.58 -17.17
CA ASP A 17 -3.20 -0.45 -18.61
C ASP A 17 -2.19 0.56 -19.20
N LEU A 18 -1.65 1.46 -18.36
CA LEU A 18 -0.61 2.42 -18.74
C LEU A 18 0.82 1.88 -18.64
N VAL A 19 1.01 0.63 -18.23
CA VAL A 19 2.34 0.02 -18.14
C VAL A 19 2.49 -1.08 -19.19
N PRO A 20 3.73 -1.36 -19.66
CA PRO A 20 3.96 -2.46 -20.59
C PRO A 20 3.45 -3.78 -20.01
N ALA A 21 2.87 -4.62 -20.88
CA ALA A 21 2.46 -5.97 -20.51
C ALA A 21 3.64 -6.73 -19.89
N ARG A 22 3.37 -7.46 -18.82
CA ARG A 22 4.34 -8.31 -18.15
C ARG A 22 3.89 -9.77 -18.21
N GLN A 23 4.82 -10.66 -18.08
CA GLN A 23 4.49 -12.06 -17.82
C GLN A 23 4.10 -12.22 -16.35
N SER A 24 2.94 -12.85 -16.09
CA SER A 24 2.51 -13.21 -14.75
C SER A 24 3.44 -14.24 -14.13
N GLN A 25 3.56 -14.25 -12.81
CA GLN A 25 4.21 -15.36 -12.12
C GLN A 25 3.38 -16.64 -12.29
N PRO A 26 4.01 -17.82 -12.18
CA PRO A 26 3.30 -19.08 -12.37
C PRO A 26 2.16 -19.23 -11.37
N LYS A 27 1.11 -19.93 -11.78
CA LYS A 27 0.07 -20.42 -10.89
C LYS A 27 0.61 -21.63 -10.10
N LEU A 28 0.21 -21.77 -8.86
CA LEU A 28 0.55 -22.95 -8.07
C LEU A 28 -0.26 -24.18 -8.55
N THR A 29 0.44 -25.22 -8.99
CA THR A 29 -0.17 -26.43 -9.55
C THR A 29 0.24 -27.74 -8.83
N SER A 30 1.05 -27.66 -7.79
CA SER A 30 1.51 -28.81 -7.02
C SER A 30 1.49 -28.54 -5.53
N ASN A 31 1.21 -29.57 -4.73
CA ASN A 31 1.24 -29.47 -3.28
C ASN A 31 2.63 -29.03 -2.80
N LEU A 32 2.65 -28.20 -1.77
CA LEU A 32 3.89 -27.80 -1.13
C LEU A 32 3.74 -27.61 0.38
N GLU A 33 4.85 -27.66 1.08
CA GLU A 33 4.98 -27.33 2.48
C GLU A 33 5.73 -26.00 2.63
N ALA A 34 5.31 -25.15 3.54
CA ALA A 34 5.96 -23.88 3.80
C ALA A 34 5.97 -23.57 5.29
N LYS A 35 7.03 -22.95 5.76
CA LYS A 35 7.01 -22.40 7.11
C LYS A 35 6.16 -21.13 7.17
N TRP A 36 6.29 -20.27 6.17
CA TRP A 36 5.59 -19.00 6.06
C TRP A 36 4.78 -18.93 4.79
N LEU A 37 3.49 -18.67 4.94
CA LEU A 37 2.57 -18.39 3.83
C LEU A 37 1.96 -17.00 4.01
N VAL A 38 2.11 -16.15 3.00
CA VAL A 38 1.47 -14.83 2.94
C VAL A 38 0.41 -14.85 1.85
N ILE A 39 -0.82 -14.45 2.17
CA ILE A 39 -1.96 -14.44 1.25
C ILE A 39 -2.31 -13.00 0.91
N GLY A 40 -2.20 -12.65 -0.38
CA GLY A 40 -2.37 -11.31 -0.93
C GLY A 40 -1.02 -10.65 -1.23
N ALA A 41 -0.72 -10.39 -2.51
CA ALA A 41 0.51 -9.76 -2.99
C ALA A 41 0.32 -8.27 -3.33
N GLY A 42 -0.50 -7.57 -2.56
CA GLY A 42 -0.55 -6.11 -2.50
C GLY A 42 0.63 -5.51 -1.73
N PHE A 43 0.62 -4.20 -1.49
CA PHE A 43 1.70 -3.52 -0.73
C PHE A 43 1.98 -4.17 0.63
N THR A 44 0.93 -4.56 1.34
CA THR A 44 1.06 -5.20 2.67
C THR A 44 1.75 -6.55 2.56
N GLY A 45 1.27 -7.43 1.67
CA GLY A 45 1.84 -8.77 1.52
C GLY A 45 3.26 -8.78 0.95
N LEU A 46 3.53 -7.95 -0.06
CA LEU A 46 4.89 -7.79 -0.60
C LEU A 46 5.87 -7.29 0.46
N SER A 47 5.47 -6.31 1.27
CA SER A 47 6.31 -5.80 2.36
C SER A 47 6.52 -6.84 3.46
N CYS A 48 5.47 -7.58 3.81
CA CYS A 48 5.52 -8.64 4.81
C CYS A 48 6.43 -9.79 4.34
N ALA A 49 6.21 -10.32 3.14
CA ALA A 49 7.00 -11.41 2.58
C ALA A 49 8.49 -11.04 2.48
N ARG A 50 8.79 -9.82 1.98
CA ARG A 50 10.16 -9.29 1.97
C ARG A 50 10.77 -9.29 3.37
N ARG A 51 10.08 -8.71 4.35
CA ARG A 51 10.63 -8.58 5.70
C ARG A 51 10.83 -9.92 6.39
N LEU A 52 9.89 -10.85 6.21
CA LEU A 52 10.04 -12.23 6.68
C LEU A 52 11.29 -12.90 6.08
N ALA A 53 11.49 -12.75 4.78
CA ALA A 53 12.64 -13.31 4.07
C ALA A 53 13.98 -12.74 4.56
N GLU A 54 14.03 -11.43 4.82
CA GLU A 54 15.22 -10.75 5.35
C GLU A 54 15.61 -11.24 6.75
N ILE A 55 14.62 -11.42 7.65
CA ILE A 55 14.88 -11.84 9.04
C ILE A 55 14.98 -13.36 9.21
N ASN A 56 14.52 -14.13 8.20
CA ASN A 56 14.58 -15.60 8.18
C ASN A 56 15.23 -16.08 6.86
N PRO A 57 16.51 -15.80 6.61
CA PRO A 57 17.13 -16.03 5.30
C PRO A 57 17.26 -17.51 4.91
N LYS A 58 17.03 -18.42 5.86
CA LYS A 58 17.04 -19.88 5.61
C LYS A 58 15.64 -20.46 5.38
N ASP A 59 14.60 -19.69 5.68
CA ASP A 59 13.22 -20.13 5.52
C ASP A 59 12.72 -19.76 4.12
N GLN A 60 11.93 -20.62 3.51
CA GLN A 60 11.17 -20.33 2.31
C GLN A 60 9.88 -19.63 2.68
N ILE A 61 9.58 -18.54 2.00
CA ILE A 61 8.33 -17.79 2.13
C ILE A 61 7.51 -17.98 0.86
N ILE A 62 6.29 -18.44 1.00
CA ILE A 62 5.33 -18.51 -0.10
C ILE A 62 4.42 -17.29 -0.05
N LEU A 63 4.28 -16.61 -1.18
CA LEU A 63 3.40 -15.46 -1.36
C LEU A 63 2.39 -15.77 -2.46
N LEU A 64 1.10 -15.70 -2.15
CA LEU A 64 0.01 -15.95 -3.10
C LEU A 64 -0.73 -14.67 -3.43
N ASP A 65 -1.21 -14.56 -4.67
CA ASP A 65 -2.28 -13.63 -5.04
C ASP A 65 -3.37 -14.37 -5.82
N ALA A 66 -4.61 -14.04 -5.53
CA ALA A 66 -5.76 -14.61 -6.22
C ALA A 66 -5.82 -14.20 -7.70
N ARG A 67 -5.22 -13.06 -8.02
CA ARG A 67 -5.20 -12.44 -9.34
C ARG A 67 -3.77 -12.15 -9.78
N GLU A 68 -3.64 -11.49 -10.90
CA GLU A 68 -2.37 -10.88 -11.29
C GLU A 68 -2.06 -9.65 -10.42
N LEU A 69 -0.78 -9.38 -10.22
CA LEU A 69 -0.33 -8.22 -9.45
C LEU A 69 -0.93 -6.90 -9.98
N GLY A 70 -1.18 -5.98 -9.07
CA GLY A 70 -1.69 -4.65 -9.39
C GLY A 70 -3.18 -4.59 -9.72
N GLN A 71 -3.88 -5.71 -9.74
CA GLN A 71 -5.30 -5.76 -10.10
C GLN A 71 -6.26 -5.36 -8.98
N ASN A 72 -5.79 -5.22 -7.75
CA ASN A 72 -6.55 -4.77 -6.58
C ASN A 72 -6.10 -3.39 -6.08
N ALA A 73 -6.52 -3.00 -4.88
CA ALA A 73 -6.35 -1.69 -4.27
C ALA A 73 -4.92 -1.13 -4.37
N SER A 74 -3.88 -1.99 -4.28
CA SER A 74 -2.48 -1.56 -4.38
C SER A 74 -2.09 -1.04 -5.76
N GLY A 75 -2.74 -1.49 -6.83
CA GLY A 75 -2.55 -0.98 -8.19
C GLY A 75 -3.62 0.03 -8.62
N ARG A 76 -4.59 0.36 -7.76
CA ARG A 76 -5.77 1.18 -8.09
C ARG A 76 -5.96 2.38 -7.15
N ASN A 77 -4.91 2.86 -6.51
CA ASN A 77 -4.96 4.01 -5.63
C ASN A 77 -4.46 5.28 -6.32
N SER A 78 -4.50 6.41 -5.63
CA SER A 78 -4.09 7.71 -6.15
C SER A 78 -2.58 7.90 -6.30
N GLY A 79 -1.75 6.95 -5.86
CA GLY A 79 -0.29 7.02 -5.97
C GLY A 79 0.38 7.95 -4.97
N TYR A 80 -0.28 8.34 -3.89
CA TYR A 80 0.31 9.16 -2.84
C TYR A 80 0.94 8.30 -1.73
N ALA A 81 2.19 8.56 -1.42
CA ALA A 81 2.87 8.07 -0.21
C ALA A 81 3.07 9.24 0.75
N VAL A 82 2.41 9.19 1.90
CA VAL A 82 2.33 10.32 2.83
C VAL A 82 2.89 9.95 4.20
N ALA A 83 3.63 10.88 4.80
CA ALA A 83 4.14 10.74 6.17
C ALA A 83 3.11 11.16 7.22
N HIS A 84 2.21 12.05 6.86
CA HIS A 84 1.23 12.64 7.78
C HIS A 84 -0.17 12.43 7.25
N SER A 85 -0.98 11.68 8.00
CA SER A 85 -2.37 11.41 7.63
C SER A 85 -3.25 12.61 7.94
N HIS A 86 -4.28 12.78 7.13
CA HIS A 86 -5.39 13.69 7.47
C HIS A 86 -6.12 13.22 8.72
N PHE A 87 -6.72 14.17 9.43
CA PHE A 87 -7.73 13.86 10.44
C PHE A 87 -9.01 13.40 9.76
N SER A 88 -9.66 12.41 10.36
CA SER A 88 -11.07 12.11 10.04
C SER A 88 -11.93 13.06 10.89
N GLY A 89 -12.37 14.17 10.29
CA GLY A 89 -13.10 15.24 10.99
C GLY A 89 -12.18 16.28 11.67
N PRO A 90 -12.73 17.15 12.54
CA PRO A 90 -11.98 18.25 13.14
C PRO A 90 -10.84 17.72 14.03
N TYR A 91 -9.73 18.45 14.04
CA TYR A 91 -8.60 18.16 14.92
C TYR A 91 -9.03 18.15 16.40
N GLN A 92 -8.68 17.07 17.09
CA GLN A 92 -8.95 16.90 18.52
C GLN A 92 -7.62 16.79 19.30
N GLU A 93 -7.35 17.73 20.17
CA GLU A 93 -6.13 17.77 20.97
C GLU A 93 -6.00 16.53 21.89
N SER A 94 -7.13 16.00 22.36
CA SER A 94 -7.17 14.75 23.14
C SER A 94 -6.67 13.51 22.40
N GLN A 95 -6.55 13.55 21.07
CA GLN A 95 -6.04 12.46 20.24
C GLN A 95 -4.59 12.66 19.77
N LEU A 96 -3.90 13.65 20.32
CA LEU A 96 -2.54 14.00 19.87
C LEU A 96 -1.57 12.81 19.90
N GLU A 97 -1.56 12.00 20.95
CA GLU A 97 -0.70 10.82 21.05
C GLU A 97 -0.99 9.79 19.94
N LYS A 98 -2.27 9.59 19.62
CA LYS A 98 -2.68 8.72 18.51
C LYS A 98 -2.13 9.24 17.19
N TYR A 99 -2.27 10.55 16.92
CA TYR A 99 -1.74 11.15 15.69
C TYR A 99 -0.22 11.02 15.62
N GLN A 100 0.48 11.24 16.73
CA GLN A 100 1.92 11.08 16.83
C GLN A 100 2.39 9.65 16.54
N ARG A 101 1.65 8.65 17.03
CA ARG A 101 1.95 7.24 16.78
C ARG A 101 1.76 6.90 15.30
N VAL A 102 0.67 7.35 14.69
CA VAL A 102 0.39 7.13 13.27
C VAL A 102 1.45 7.80 12.40
N ASP A 103 1.80 9.05 12.67
CA ASP A 103 2.84 9.77 11.93
C ASP A 103 4.20 9.07 11.99
N ARG A 104 4.60 8.53 13.16
CA ARG A 104 5.84 7.75 13.28
C ARG A 104 5.83 6.50 12.40
N ILE A 105 4.71 5.76 12.38
CA ILE A 105 4.56 4.56 11.55
C ILE A 105 4.63 4.93 10.08
N ASN A 106 3.88 5.95 9.67
CA ASN A 106 3.86 6.43 8.29
C ASN A 106 5.24 6.91 7.83
N GLN A 107 5.96 7.64 8.70
CA GLN A 107 7.31 8.12 8.41
C GLN A 107 8.30 6.98 8.19
N VAL A 108 8.25 5.95 9.05
CA VAL A 108 9.07 4.74 8.88
C VAL A 108 8.72 4.03 7.57
N GLY A 109 7.42 3.86 7.30
CA GLY A 109 6.95 3.24 6.05
C GLY A 109 7.41 4.00 4.81
N LEU A 110 7.24 5.32 4.78
CA LEU A 110 7.65 6.16 3.67
C LEU A 110 9.17 6.12 3.44
N ASN A 111 9.97 6.18 4.50
CA ASN A 111 11.43 6.11 4.39
C ASN A 111 11.89 4.74 3.91
N SER A 112 11.29 3.66 4.40
CA SER A 112 11.56 2.30 3.93
C SER A 112 11.24 2.15 2.44
N LEU A 113 10.10 2.70 2.00
CA LEU A 113 9.70 2.66 0.60
C LEU A 113 10.66 3.46 -0.29
N ARG A 114 11.08 4.67 0.11
CA ARG A 114 12.11 5.46 -0.60
C ARG A 114 13.41 4.67 -0.80
N THR A 115 13.86 4.05 0.29
CA THR A 115 15.07 3.22 0.27
C THR A 115 14.92 2.08 -0.73
N LEU A 116 13.82 1.33 -0.66
CA LEU A 116 13.55 0.23 -1.59
C LEU A 116 13.50 0.69 -3.06
N VAL A 117 12.81 1.79 -3.33
CA VAL A 117 12.70 2.35 -4.69
C VAL A 117 14.06 2.75 -5.21
N LYS A 118 14.87 3.44 -4.40
CA LYS A 118 16.20 3.91 -4.77
C LYS A 118 17.18 2.75 -4.95
N ASP A 119 17.31 1.88 -3.95
CA ASP A 119 18.34 0.84 -3.90
C ASP A 119 18.12 -0.24 -4.97
N ASN A 120 16.84 -0.49 -5.33
CA ASN A 120 16.49 -1.44 -6.38
C ASN A 120 16.21 -0.77 -7.74
N SER A 121 16.44 0.54 -7.86
CA SER A 121 16.21 1.30 -9.10
C SER A 121 14.80 1.07 -9.67
N ILE A 122 13.77 1.05 -8.81
CA ILE A 122 12.39 0.81 -9.22
C ILE A 122 11.88 2.04 -9.99
N ASN A 123 11.66 1.88 -11.29
CA ASN A 123 11.09 2.92 -12.12
C ASN A 123 9.56 2.98 -11.95
N CYS A 124 9.09 3.73 -10.97
CA CYS A 124 7.67 3.93 -10.66
C CYS A 124 7.23 5.40 -10.73
N ASP A 125 7.91 6.23 -11.50
CA ASP A 125 7.63 7.66 -11.63
C ASP A 125 7.64 8.39 -10.27
N TRP A 126 8.57 8.02 -9.40
CA TRP A 126 8.67 8.56 -8.05
C TRP A 126 9.06 10.04 -8.06
N ILE A 127 8.21 10.89 -7.46
CA ILE A 127 8.43 12.34 -7.36
C ILE A 127 8.23 12.78 -5.91
N GLU A 128 9.25 13.40 -5.31
CA GLU A 128 9.17 14.04 -3.99
C GLU A 128 8.41 15.38 -4.08
N SER A 129 7.12 15.31 -4.32
CA SER A 129 6.28 16.49 -4.58
C SER A 129 5.85 17.24 -3.32
N GLY A 130 5.93 16.61 -2.15
CA GLY A 130 5.12 17.00 -1.01
C GLY A 130 3.62 16.79 -1.29
N ILE A 131 2.78 17.20 -0.35
CA ILE A 131 1.34 17.04 -0.44
C ILE A 131 0.65 18.39 -0.26
N TYR A 132 -0.28 18.71 -1.14
CA TYR A 132 -1.13 19.90 -1.06
C TYR A 132 -2.46 19.54 -0.41
N HIS A 133 -2.79 20.22 0.69
CA HIS A 133 -4.09 20.18 1.32
C HIS A 133 -4.76 21.52 1.07
N THR A 134 -5.90 21.53 0.41
CA THR A 134 -6.55 22.75 -0.07
C THR A 134 -8.00 22.84 0.39
N ALA A 135 -8.47 24.05 0.64
CA ALA A 135 -9.81 24.38 1.08
C ALA A 135 -10.58 25.14 0.00
N ALA A 136 -11.79 24.70 -0.32
CA ALA A 136 -12.65 25.31 -1.33
C ALA A 136 -13.79 26.16 -0.75
N ASP A 137 -14.18 25.90 0.49
CA ASP A 137 -15.28 26.57 1.20
C ASP A 137 -14.85 26.98 2.62
N ASN A 138 -15.75 27.70 3.32
CA ASN A 138 -15.46 28.23 4.64
C ASN A 138 -15.21 27.15 5.71
N ASN A 139 -15.89 26.00 5.63
CA ASN A 139 -15.70 24.92 6.58
C ASN A 139 -14.33 24.26 6.39
N SER A 140 -13.95 23.96 5.15
CA SER A 140 -12.64 23.41 4.83
C SER A 140 -11.50 24.42 5.11
N GLU A 141 -11.74 25.74 5.05
CA GLU A 141 -10.76 26.74 5.50
C GLU A 141 -10.48 26.63 7.02
N ILE A 142 -11.51 26.41 7.84
CA ILE A 142 -11.36 26.20 9.29
C ILE A 142 -10.57 24.92 9.57
N GLU A 143 -10.89 23.83 8.88
CA GLU A 143 -10.17 22.57 9.00
C GLU A 143 -8.71 22.70 8.55
N CYS A 144 -8.45 23.45 7.49
CA CYS A 144 -7.10 23.74 7.01
C CYS A 144 -6.30 24.53 8.07
N ASP A 145 -6.91 25.49 8.75
CA ASP A 145 -6.29 26.22 9.86
C ASP A 145 -5.97 25.32 11.06
N HIS A 146 -6.88 24.43 11.42
CA HIS A 146 -6.63 23.43 12.46
C HIS A 146 -5.45 22.53 12.07
N PHE A 147 -5.38 22.10 10.82
CA PHE A 147 -4.29 21.27 10.32
C PHE A 147 -2.94 22.03 10.32
N ILE A 148 -2.92 23.28 9.85
CA ILE A 148 -1.72 24.13 9.91
C ILE A 148 -1.23 24.29 11.37
N ASN A 149 -2.14 24.53 12.31
CA ASN A 149 -1.79 24.64 13.74
C ASN A 149 -1.22 23.33 14.30
N TYR A 150 -1.78 22.18 13.89
CA TYR A 150 -1.21 20.89 14.24
C TYR A 150 0.21 20.72 13.69
N LEU A 151 0.44 21.03 12.41
CA LEU A 151 1.76 20.94 11.79
C LEU A 151 2.80 21.82 12.51
N LYS A 152 2.40 23.05 12.91
CA LYS A 152 3.23 23.97 13.71
C LYS A 152 3.57 23.39 15.07
N LYS A 153 2.57 22.91 15.83
CA LYS A 153 2.77 22.29 17.16
C LYS A 153 3.70 21.06 17.10
N ARG A 154 3.78 20.41 15.96
CA ARG A 154 4.58 19.20 15.73
C ARG A 154 5.93 19.45 15.07
N ASP A 155 6.25 20.71 14.78
CA ASP A 155 7.46 21.10 14.03
C ASP A 155 7.58 20.34 12.67
N ILE A 156 6.43 20.08 12.04
CA ILE A 156 6.38 19.44 10.73
C ILE A 156 6.59 20.52 9.65
N ARG A 157 7.57 20.31 8.77
CA ARG A 157 7.87 21.26 7.68
C ARG A 157 6.68 21.40 6.75
N HIS A 158 6.16 22.62 6.66
CA HIS A 158 5.01 22.95 5.83
C HIS A 158 5.06 24.41 5.37
N THR A 159 4.32 24.71 4.32
CA THR A 159 4.17 26.06 3.75
C THR A 159 2.68 26.37 3.61
N PRO A 160 2.11 27.30 4.43
CA PRO A 160 0.76 27.82 4.20
C PRO A 160 0.69 28.52 2.84
N LEU A 161 -0.43 28.36 2.14
CA LEU A 161 -0.63 28.87 0.79
C LEU A 161 -1.89 29.75 0.71
N SER A 162 -1.72 30.96 0.19
CA SER A 162 -2.79 31.84 -0.22
C SER A 162 -3.46 31.35 -1.51
N LYS A 163 -4.65 31.89 -1.83
CA LYS A 163 -5.37 31.62 -3.08
C LYS A 163 -4.48 31.87 -4.32
N GLN A 164 -3.70 32.95 -4.31
CA GLN A 164 -2.85 33.31 -5.44
C GLN A 164 -1.67 32.32 -5.59
N GLU A 165 -1.07 31.89 -4.50
CA GLU A 165 0.01 30.89 -4.54
C GLU A 165 -0.48 29.52 -5.00
N ILE A 166 -1.71 29.13 -4.60
CA ILE A 166 -2.34 27.91 -5.09
C ILE A 166 -2.59 28.01 -6.59
N HIS A 167 -3.15 29.14 -7.06
CA HIS A 167 -3.36 29.37 -8.49
C HIS A 167 -2.06 29.25 -9.28
N ASN A 168 -1.01 29.87 -8.81
CA ASN A 168 0.29 29.83 -9.48
C ASN A 168 0.92 28.42 -9.50
N ARG A 169 0.65 27.59 -8.49
CA ARG A 169 1.24 26.24 -8.37
C ARG A 169 0.39 25.14 -9.00
N LEU A 170 -0.95 25.25 -8.88
CA LEU A 170 -1.88 24.19 -9.29
C LEU A 170 -2.72 24.56 -10.53
N GLY A 171 -2.59 25.79 -11.04
CA GLY A 171 -3.31 26.24 -12.24
C GLY A 171 -4.80 26.45 -12.07
N THR A 172 -5.32 26.52 -10.84
CA THR A 172 -6.73 26.66 -10.53
C THR A 172 -7.03 27.76 -9.53
N SER A 173 -8.12 28.49 -9.73
CA SER A 173 -8.64 29.51 -8.79
C SER A 173 -9.75 28.98 -7.88
N TRP A 174 -10.05 27.69 -7.93
CA TRP A 174 -11.13 27.06 -7.17
C TRP A 174 -10.89 27.12 -5.66
N TYR A 175 -9.67 26.87 -5.23
CA TYR A 175 -9.32 26.84 -3.82
C TYR A 175 -9.03 28.23 -3.25
N LYS A 176 -9.48 28.45 -2.02
CA LYS A 176 -9.33 29.73 -1.31
C LYS A 176 -8.04 29.79 -0.48
N LYS A 177 -7.64 28.65 0.08
CA LYS A 177 -6.54 28.51 1.01
C LYS A 177 -5.96 27.10 0.95
N GLY A 178 -4.74 26.92 1.43
CA GLY A 178 -4.14 25.58 1.53
C GLY A 178 -2.86 25.55 2.32
N VAL A 179 -2.28 24.38 2.40
CA VAL A 179 -0.95 24.14 2.95
C VAL A 179 -0.25 23.06 2.15
N LYS A 180 1.03 23.27 1.85
CA LYS A 180 1.92 22.23 1.34
C LYS A 180 2.67 21.61 2.50
N VAL A 181 2.60 20.29 2.65
CA VAL A 181 3.45 19.51 3.57
C VAL A 181 4.59 18.90 2.77
N GLU A 182 5.84 19.12 3.19
CA GLU A 182 7.03 18.81 2.38
C GLU A 182 7.33 17.31 2.29
N ASN A 183 6.86 16.50 3.22
CA ASN A 183 7.20 15.09 3.30
C ASN A 183 6.10 14.21 2.71
N GLY A 184 6.25 13.91 1.44
CA GLY A 184 5.34 13.04 0.70
C GLY A 184 5.79 12.89 -0.74
N ALA A 185 5.43 11.77 -1.34
CA ALA A 185 5.76 11.46 -2.72
C ALA A 185 4.54 11.07 -3.53
N LEU A 186 4.64 11.25 -4.83
CA LEU A 186 3.70 10.76 -5.83
C LEU A 186 4.40 9.68 -6.65
N MET A 187 3.70 8.60 -6.98
CA MET A 187 4.22 7.54 -7.84
C MET A 187 3.10 6.89 -8.65
N GLN A 188 3.46 6.13 -9.67
CA GLN A 188 2.55 5.25 -10.39
C GLN A 188 2.42 3.92 -9.64
N PRO A 189 1.24 3.61 -9.05
CA PRO A 189 1.11 2.52 -8.08
C PRO A 189 1.30 1.13 -8.68
N ALA A 190 0.87 0.88 -9.93
CA ALA A 190 1.09 -0.42 -10.57
C ALA A 190 2.57 -0.68 -10.87
N LYS A 191 3.30 0.34 -11.36
CA LYS A 191 4.76 0.25 -11.54
C LYS A 191 5.47 -0.05 -10.22
N LEU A 192 5.01 0.56 -9.12
CA LEU A 192 5.56 0.29 -7.80
C LEU A 192 5.31 -1.15 -7.36
N VAL A 193 4.08 -1.66 -7.48
CA VAL A 193 3.74 -3.06 -7.14
C VAL A 193 4.63 -4.02 -7.92
N PHE A 194 4.75 -3.81 -9.24
CA PHE A 194 5.58 -4.67 -10.11
C PHE A 194 7.07 -4.59 -9.76
N GLY A 195 7.56 -3.39 -9.46
CA GLY A 195 8.94 -3.19 -9.03
C GLY A 195 9.27 -3.86 -7.71
N LEU A 196 8.37 -3.76 -6.73
CA LEU A 196 8.52 -4.42 -5.43
C LEU A 196 8.52 -5.95 -5.56
N ALA A 197 7.61 -6.51 -6.38
CA ALA A 197 7.54 -7.95 -6.62
C ALA A 197 8.78 -8.48 -7.36
N LYS A 198 9.24 -7.77 -8.39
CA LYS A 198 10.46 -8.13 -9.16
C LYS A 198 11.71 -8.19 -8.29
N ASN A 199 11.76 -7.40 -7.23
CA ASN A 199 12.91 -7.29 -6.34
C ASN A 199 12.70 -7.98 -4.98
N LEU A 200 11.83 -8.99 -4.91
CA LEU A 200 11.70 -9.84 -3.73
C LEU A 200 13.00 -10.62 -3.48
N PRO A 201 13.35 -10.90 -2.22
CA PRO A 201 14.46 -11.79 -1.89
C PRO A 201 14.29 -13.17 -2.53
N SER A 202 15.41 -13.84 -2.84
CA SER A 202 15.42 -15.12 -3.56
C SER A 202 14.74 -16.30 -2.82
N ASN A 203 14.53 -16.15 -1.51
CA ASN A 203 13.81 -17.13 -0.70
C ASN A 203 12.29 -16.82 -0.59
N VAL A 204 11.76 -15.92 -1.42
CA VAL A 204 10.31 -15.69 -1.60
C VAL A 204 9.87 -16.24 -2.95
N GLU A 205 8.91 -17.16 -2.93
CA GLU A 205 8.24 -17.64 -4.12
C GLU A 205 6.85 -17.01 -4.23
N LEU A 206 6.62 -16.29 -5.33
CA LEU A 206 5.35 -15.66 -5.64
C LEU A 206 4.56 -16.45 -6.67
N TYR A 207 3.29 -16.71 -6.34
CA TYR A 207 2.32 -17.33 -7.23
C TYR A 207 1.14 -16.39 -7.46
N GLU A 208 0.83 -16.10 -8.72
CA GLU A 208 -0.33 -15.33 -9.15
C GLU A 208 -1.46 -16.26 -9.63
N ASN A 209 -2.66 -15.71 -9.80
CA ASN A 209 -3.85 -16.46 -10.23
C ASN A 209 -4.07 -17.74 -9.38
N THR A 210 -3.79 -17.61 -8.08
CA THR A 210 -3.84 -18.71 -7.10
C THR A 210 -4.75 -18.33 -5.93
N PRO A 211 -6.09 -18.30 -6.15
CA PRO A 211 -7.04 -17.92 -5.10
C PRO A 211 -7.07 -19.00 -4.01
N VAL A 212 -7.12 -18.55 -2.74
CA VAL A 212 -7.37 -19.42 -1.61
C VAL A 212 -8.88 -19.74 -1.56
N LEU A 213 -9.21 -21.03 -1.65
CA LEU A 213 -10.58 -21.49 -1.62
C LEU A 213 -11.05 -21.87 -0.21
N ARG A 214 -10.13 -22.39 0.61
CA ARG A 214 -10.45 -22.85 1.96
C ARG A 214 -9.18 -22.93 2.80
N MET A 215 -9.33 -22.60 4.08
CA MET A 215 -8.31 -22.84 5.10
C MET A 215 -8.86 -23.76 6.18
N THR A 216 -8.03 -24.68 6.64
CA THR A 216 -8.34 -25.58 7.76
C THR A 216 -7.24 -25.41 8.80
N LEU A 217 -7.64 -24.91 9.97
CA LEU A 217 -6.74 -24.71 11.09
C LEU A 217 -6.44 -26.03 11.79
N GLY A 218 -5.20 -26.19 12.27
CA GLY A 218 -4.75 -27.39 12.97
C GLY A 218 -3.34 -27.16 13.52
N LYS A 219 -2.59 -28.24 13.75
CA LYS A 219 -1.16 -28.17 14.13
C LYS A 219 -0.34 -27.45 13.06
N ALA A 220 -0.72 -27.62 11.79
CA ALA A 220 -0.32 -26.80 10.68
C ALA A 220 -1.60 -26.36 9.94
N VAL A 221 -1.54 -25.24 9.23
CA VAL A 221 -2.68 -24.72 8.47
C VAL A 221 -2.64 -25.35 7.07
N LYS A 222 -3.76 -25.99 6.69
CA LYS A 222 -3.95 -26.48 5.32
C LYS A 222 -4.72 -25.44 4.51
N VAL A 223 -4.12 -24.97 3.45
CA VAL A 223 -4.68 -23.96 2.54
C VAL A 223 -4.92 -24.60 1.19
N MET A 224 -6.19 -24.67 0.80
CA MET A 224 -6.62 -25.24 -0.49
C MET A 224 -6.67 -24.12 -1.52
N VAL A 225 -6.02 -24.35 -2.65
CA VAL A 225 -6.12 -23.55 -3.87
C VAL A 225 -6.68 -24.45 -5.00
N PRO A 226 -7.03 -23.96 -6.21
CA PRO A 226 -7.70 -24.77 -7.23
C PRO A 226 -6.98 -26.07 -7.56
N ASP A 227 -5.66 -26.05 -7.68
CA ASP A 227 -4.90 -27.20 -8.19
C ASP A 227 -3.91 -27.78 -7.17
N ALA A 228 -3.91 -27.31 -5.92
CA ALA A 228 -2.95 -27.74 -4.91
C ALA A 228 -3.44 -27.54 -3.47
N ILE A 229 -2.71 -28.14 -2.53
CA ILE A 229 -2.83 -27.89 -1.09
C ILE A 229 -1.47 -27.44 -0.57
N ILE A 230 -1.48 -26.33 0.19
CA ILE A 230 -0.31 -25.83 0.91
C ILE A 230 -0.46 -26.21 2.37
N THR A 231 0.56 -26.83 2.96
CA THR A 231 0.63 -27.05 4.40
C THR A 231 1.61 -26.05 5.00
N ALA A 232 1.11 -25.08 5.75
CA ALA A 232 1.91 -24.00 6.30
C ALA A 232 1.96 -24.04 7.83
N GLU A 233 3.12 -23.76 8.42
CA GLU A 233 3.24 -23.60 9.87
C GLU A 233 2.61 -22.28 10.32
N GLN A 234 2.83 -21.21 9.56
CA GLN A 234 2.34 -19.86 9.84
C GLN A 234 1.69 -19.28 8.59
N VAL A 235 0.54 -18.65 8.77
CA VAL A 235 -0.19 -17.97 7.69
C VAL A 235 -0.44 -16.52 8.05
N ILE A 236 -0.15 -15.60 7.13
CA ILE A 236 -0.38 -14.18 7.27
C ILE A 236 -1.39 -13.75 6.20
N MET A 237 -2.52 -13.20 6.64
CA MET A 237 -3.58 -12.69 5.79
C MET A 237 -3.31 -11.23 5.44
N ALA A 238 -3.15 -10.93 4.15
CA ALA A 238 -2.95 -9.58 3.61
C ALA A 238 -3.96 -9.25 2.50
N CYS A 239 -5.16 -9.83 2.58
CA CYS A 239 -6.22 -9.80 1.55
C CYS A 239 -7.18 -8.61 1.70
N ASN A 240 -6.91 -7.65 2.59
CA ASN A 240 -7.79 -6.50 2.84
C ASN A 240 -9.20 -6.97 3.28
N TYR A 241 -10.26 -6.40 2.68
CA TYR A 241 -11.66 -6.76 3.02
C TYR A 241 -12.05 -8.19 2.61
N GLU A 242 -11.40 -8.79 1.63
CA GLU A 242 -11.62 -10.17 1.18
C GLU A 242 -11.26 -11.22 2.26
N THR A 243 -10.69 -10.79 3.39
CA THR A 243 -10.35 -11.67 4.53
C THR A 243 -11.59 -12.25 5.24
N PHE A 244 -12.76 -11.64 5.09
CA PHE A 244 -13.96 -11.94 5.88
C PHE A 244 -15.10 -12.55 5.04
N GLU A 245 -14.89 -12.87 3.79
CA GLU A 245 -15.83 -13.58 2.92
C GLU A 245 -15.52 -15.13 2.86
#